data_8f75fc7bd568b5acf22684382b1f606f
#
_entry.id   8f75fc7bd568b5acf22684382b1f606f
#
_cell.length_a   1.000
_cell.length_b   1.000
_cell.length_c   1.000
_cell.angle_alpha   90.00
_cell.angle_beta   90.00
_cell.angle_gamma   90.00
#
_symmetry.space_group_name_H-M   'P 1'
#
loop_
_entity.id
_entity.type
_entity.pdbx_description
1 polymer ?
#
loop_
_entity_poly.entity_id
_entity_poly.type
_entity_poly.pdbx_seq_one_letter_code
_entity_poly.pdbx_strand_id
1 'polypeptide(L)'
;MTERSRVLYAAGAVVGWALWCVGFFDAAAPLRPRVIEAVPSALLAVLLAVALAAWAWSRRAPTISEERPRDSGMWMVLALSILFRLPMAWQGAAAYVTADGALSGIMALDVRDGRAHDVFVPHVPYSGSLKAILTAPLAALIDPARAFALVSVLFYAAFVAAVYRLAAATDPVPPRRSPSPRGLAAGLFTAFSPAFVTRYSLSNDGNYVEVLALGTWALVFALRWVDEPARRSRWALAIGLLVGLAFWCHILAVIPAVAVAVFLLLASPRDAALAAPPALLGFALGDLPGLLWNAANGWESFAYLLPGSASSPSSSLATSAGKAGRLLSDQLPVLLGYDFGYPAAVDYALKVMAFVALAAAAFGIFRAARAAHGERGRAWRLMLVFTAVNLGVAWLALPYIPGNPRYLLFLMAPVPILIAEALTGRIGRVVLVVLIATGALASLAQAGGAREGDRQWRDFVGGLQAEGVRACYTDFYLATKVNFLSGGSVTCSAKLGPTTTEYFFRFRDAVDAAPEAAFVAVNQAAAEKLERRLERLGVRYERRDLMKPVLLRLSRKVGPEELFPDRTFPLR
;
A
#
# COMPACT_ATOMS: atom_id res chain seq x y z
N MET A 1 2.61 -39.17 -2.71
CA MET A 1 3.85 -38.42 -2.49
C MET A 1 4.25 -38.55 -1.04
N THR A 2 5.48 -38.94 -0.77
CA THR A 2 5.98 -39.17 0.59
C THR A 2 6.18 -37.85 1.35
N GLU A 3 6.16 -37.90 2.68
CA GLU A 3 6.43 -36.72 3.52
C GLU A 3 7.84 -36.15 3.24
N ARG A 4 8.82 -37.01 2.98
CA ARG A 4 10.18 -36.62 2.56
C ARG A 4 10.19 -35.76 1.29
N SER A 5 9.38 -36.11 0.27
CA SER A 5 9.29 -35.31 -0.96
C SER A 5 8.73 -33.91 -0.69
N ARG A 6 7.76 -33.80 0.21
CA ARG A 6 7.16 -32.49 0.57
C ARG A 6 8.16 -31.58 1.28
N VAL A 7 8.97 -32.15 2.17
CA VAL A 7 10.04 -31.41 2.87
C VAL A 7 11.09 -30.93 1.87
N LEU A 8 11.52 -31.79 0.93
CA LEU A 8 12.50 -31.42 -0.11
C LEU A 8 11.99 -30.27 -1.00
N TYR A 9 10.72 -30.29 -1.43
CA TYR A 9 10.14 -29.21 -2.23
C TYR A 9 10.01 -27.89 -1.43
N ALA A 10 9.65 -27.97 -0.15
CA ALA A 10 9.60 -26.80 0.71
C ALA A 10 11.01 -26.20 0.92
N ALA A 11 12.00 -27.05 1.20
CA ALA A 11 13.38 -26.64 1.32
C ALA A 11 13.92 -26.01 0.01
N GLY A 12 13.61 -26.63 -1.15
CA GLY A 12 13.94 -26.07 -2.45
C GLY A 12 13.32 -24.70 -2.72
N ALA A 13 12.06 -24.48 -2.31
CA ALA A 13 11.41 -23.17 -2.42
C ALA A 13 12.07 -22.11 -1.52
N VAL A 14 12.44 -22.47 -0.29
CA VAL A 14 13.14 -21.58 0.64
C VAL A 14 14.53 -21.21 0.11
N VAL A 15 15.29 -22.20 -0.34
CA VAL A 15 16.61 -21.98 -0.93
C VAL A 15 16.49 -21.13 -2.20
N GLY A 16 15.52 -21.44 -3.09
CA GLY A 16 15.26 -20.65 -4.30
C GLY A 16 14.92 -19.19 -4.00
N TRP A 17 14.12 -18.95 -2.97
CA TRP A 17 13.79 -17.60 -2.51
C TRP A 17 15.03 -16.86 -1.98
N ALA A 18 15.82 -17.50 -1.12
CA ALA A 18 17.04 -16.91 -0.57
C ALA A 18 18.07 -16.59 -1.67
N LEU A 19 18.28 -17.51 -2.62
CA LEU A 19 19.16 -17.31 -3.76
C LEU A 19 18.67 -16.16 -4.66
N TRP A 20 17.36 -16.08 -4.89
CA TRP A 20 16.78 -14.98 -5.65
C TRP A 20 16.99 -13.65 -4.95
N CYS A 21 16.72 -13.55 -3.63
CA CYS A 21 16.94 -12.30 -2.88
C CYS A 21 18.40 -11.85 -2.96
N VAL A 22 19.35 -12.75 -2.75
CA VAL A 22 20.79 -12.44 -2.79
C VAL A 22 21.24 -12.07 -4.21
N GLY A 23 20.71 -12.73 -5.24
CA GLY A 23 21.06 -12.45 -6.62
C GLY A 23 20.40 -11.21 -7.22
N PHE A 24 19.20 -10.86 -6.73
CA PHE A 24 18.37 -9.81 -7.33
C PHE A 24 18.65 -8.43 -6.74
N PHE A 25 18.68 -8.28 -5.41
CA PHE A 25 18.81 -6.97 -4.78
C PHE A 25 20.24 -6.46 -4.72
N ASP A 26 20.45 -5.19 -5.05
CA ASP A 26 21.78 -4.56 -5.08
C ASP A 26 22.41 -4.49 -3.67
N ALA A 27 21.59 -4.25 -2.64
CA ALA A 27 22.04 -4.27 -1.24
C ALA A 27 22.66 -5.61 -0.80
N ALA A 28 22.32 -6.72 -1.46
CA ALA A 28 22.88 -8.03 -1.18
C ALA A 28 24.17 -8.34 -1.98
N ALA A 29 24.63 -7.42 -2.83
CA ALA A 29 25.83 -7.62 -3.66
C ALA A 29 27.07 -8.09 -2.87
N PRO A 30 27.37 -7.54 -1.68
CA PRO A 30 28.51 -7.99 -0.88
C PRO A 30 28.40 -9.45 -0.40
N LEU A 31 27.17 -10.01 -0.38
CA LEU A 31 26.90 -11.37 0.09
C LEU A 31 26.79 -12.37 -1.07
N ARG A 32 26.93 -11.91 -2.34
CA ARG A 32 26.80 -12.79 -3.51
C ARG A 32 27.97 -13.74 -3.64
N PRO A 33 27.75 -15.07 -3.59
CA PRO A 33 28.77 -16.01 -4.00
C PRO A 33 29.09 -15.82 -5.50
N ARG A 34 30.36 -15.98 -5.90
CA ARG A 34 30.82 -15.84 -7.30
C ARG A 34 29.99 -16.63 -8.31
N VAL A 35 29.43 -17.78 -7.88
CA VAL A 35 28.56 -18.61 -8.74
C VAL A 35 27.23 -17.91 -9.05
N ILE A 36 26.71 -17.09 -8.12
CA ILE A 36 25.43 -16.36 -8.32
C ILE A 36 25.65 -15.12 -9.18
N GLU A 37 26.80 -14.48 -9.11
CA GLU A 37 27.13 -13.31 -9.95
C GLU A 37 27.08 -13.65 -11.47
N ALA A 38 27.35 -14.91 -11.81
CA ALA A 38 27.29 -15.38 -13.20
C ALA A 38 25.87 -15.78 -13.64
N VAL A 39 24.88 -15.82 -12.73
CA VAL A 39 23.51 -16.27 -13.03
C VAL A 39 22.59 -15.05 -13.22
N PRO A 40 21.97 -14.89 -14.39
CA PRO A 40 21.01 -13.81 -14.61
C PRO A 40 19.86 -13.84 -13.58
N SER A 41 19.48 -12.70 -13.05
CA SER A 41 18.37 -12.57 -12.07
C SER A 41 17.04 -13.16 -12.59
N ALA A 42 16.82 -13.08 -13.91
CA ALA A 42 15.68 -13.73 -14.58
C ALA A 42 15.69 -15.26 -14.41
N LEU A 43 16.86 -15.89 -14.50
CA LEU A 43 16.99 -17.35 -14.30
C LEU A 43 16.72 -17.73 -12.84
N LEU A 44 17.19 -16.93 -11.88
CA LEU A 44 16.87 -17.11 -10.46
C LEU A 44 15.37 -16.98 -10.19
N ALA A 45 14.69 -16.02 -10.81
CA ALA A 45 13.22 -15.87 -10.72
C ALA A 45 12.48 -17.09 -11.30
N VAL A 46 12.95 -17.62 -12.44
CA VAL A 46 12.39 -18.86 -13.02
C VAL A 46 12.60 -20.06 -12.08
N LEU A 47 13.79 -20.21 -11.52
CA LEU A 47 14.08 -21.30 -10.56
C LEU A 47 13.19 -21.20 -9.32
N LEU A 48 12.99 -19.98 -8.79
CA LEU A 48 12.07 -19.75 -7.69
C LEU A 48 10.62 -20.10 -8.08
N ALA A 49 10.16 -19.65 -9.24
CA ALA A 49 8.81 -19.94 -9.75
C ALA A 49 8.58 -21.45 -9.93
N VAL A 50 9.56 -22.17 -10.48
CA VAL A 50 9.53 -23.63 -10.61
C VAL A 50 9.50 -24.32 -9.25
N ALA A 51 10.34 -23.88 -8.28
CA ALA A 51 10.35 -24.42 -6.94
C ALA A 51 9.02 -24.20 -6.21
N LEU A 52 8.44 -23.01 -6.31
CA LEU A 52 7.13 -22.67 -5.74
C LEU A 52 6.00 -23.47 -6.40
N ALA A 53 6.02 -23.61 -7.74
CA ALA A 53 5.04 -24.40 -8.48
C ALA A 53 5.13 -25.88 -8.11
N ALA A 54 6.33 -26.46 -8.02
CA ALA A 54 6.56 -27.83 -7.59
C ALA A 54 6.11 -28.06 -6.15
N TRP A 55 6.40 -27.12 -5.26
CA TRP A 55 5.91 -27.16 -3.88
C TRP A 55 4.38 -27.07 -3.80
N ALA A 56 3.73 -26.16 -4.53
CA ALA A 56 2.28 -26.03 -4.59
C ALA A 56 1.63 -27.30 -5.19
N TRP A 57 2.23 -27.84 -6.27
CA TRP A 57 1.80 -29.10 -6.87
C TRP A 57 1.91 -30.26 -5.89
N SER A 58 3.00 -30.32 -5.14
CA SER A 58 3.22 -31.36 -4.13
C SER A 58 2.16 -31.39 -3.02
N ARG A 59 1.48 -30.25 -2.79
CA ARG A 59 0.41 -30.12 -1.80
C ARG A 59 -0.97 -30.49 -2.31
N ARG A 60 -1.14 -30.69 -3.63
CA ARG A 60 -2.36 -31.25 -4.20
C ARG A 60 -2.39 -32.76 -3.93
N ALA A 61 -2.45 -33.14 -2.64
CA ALA A 61 -2.81 -34.51 -2.32
C ALA A 61 -4.25 -34.75 -2.80
N PRO A 62 -4.57 -35.91 -3.39
CA PRO A 62 -5.94 -36.31 -3.57
C PRO A 62 -6.52 -36.54 -2.16
N THR A 63 -7.06 -35.52 -1.56
CA THR A 63 -8.02 -35.70 -0.50
C THR A 63 -9.25 -36.23 -1.19
N ILE A 64 -9.68 -37.43 -0.82
CA ILE A 64 -11.05 -37.87 -0.98
C ILE A 64 -11.87 -36.68 -0.49
N SER A 65 -12.39 -35.94 -1.44
CA SER A 65 -13.05 -34.69 -1.18
C SER A 65 -14.45 -35.03 -0.64
N GLU A 66 -14.65 -34.82 0.65
CA GLU A 66 -15.90 -34.13 0.95
C GLU A 66 -15.80 -32.80 0.17
N GLU A 67 -16.49 -32.70 -0.94
CA GLU A 67 -16.61 -31.45 -1.73
C GLU A 67 -17.14 -30.39 -0.78
N ARG A 68 -16.22 -29.63 -0.19
CA ARG A 68 -16.62 -28.38 0.46
C ARG A 68 -17.17 -27.51 -0.66
N PRO A 69 -18.49 -27.22 -0.65
CA PRO A 69 -19.07 -26.41 -1.71
C PRO A 69 -18.26 -25.12 -1.83
N ARG A 70 -17.85 -24.79 -3.07
CA ARG A 70 -17.12 -23.56 -3.34
C ARG A 70 -17.98 -22.42 -2.80
N ASP A 71 -17.41 -21.58 -1.92
CA ASP A 71 -18.11 -20.43 -1.36
C ASP A 71 -18.31 -19.38 -2.47
N SER A 72 -19.41 -19.54 -3.21
CA SER A 72 -19.78 -18.69 -4.34
C SER A 72 -19.89 -17.21 -3.95
N GLY A 73 -20.26 -16.92 -2.70
CA GLY A 73 -20.37 -15.57 -2.17
C GLY A 73 -19.02 -14.85 -2.13
N MET A 74 -17.96 -15.52 -1.73
CA MET A 74 -16.62 -14.94 -1.74
C MET A 74 -16.17 -14.59 -3.16
N TRP A 75 -16.37 -15.50 -4.12
CA TRP A 75 -15.99 -15.25 -5.51
C TRP A 75 -16.81 -14.13 -6.15
N MET A 76 -18.11 -14.04 -5.82
CA MET A 76 -18.96 -12.94 -6.26
C MET A 76 -18.47 -11.60 -5.74
N VAL A 77 -18.20 -11.47 -4.44
CA VAL A 77 -17.70 -10.22 -3.84
C VAL A 77 -16.35 -9.83 -4.42
N LEU A 78 -15.47 -10.81 -4.65
CA LEU A 78 -14.17 -10.62 -5.28
C LEU A 78 -14.31 -10.06 -6.70
N ALA A 79 -15.16 -10.70 -7.52
CA ALA A 79 -15.43 -10.25 -8.89
C ALA A 79 -16.00 -8.82 -8.91
N LEU A 80 -16.98 -8.53 -8.05
CA LEU A 80 -17.55 -7.19 -7.92
C LEU A 80 -16.51 -6.14 -7.50
N SER A 81 -15.60 -6.48 -6.58
CA SER A 81 -14.52 -5.58 -6.16
C SER A 81 -13.57 -5.24 -7.31
N ILE A 82 -13.20 -6.24 -8.12
CA ILE A 82 -12.34 -6.05 -9.30
C ILE A 82 -13.07 -5.25 -10.36
N LEU A 83 -14.30 -5.66 -10.73
CA LEU A 83 -15.09 -4.99 -11.77
C LEU A 83 -15.38 -3.53 -11.43
N PHE A 84 -15.61 -3.21 -10.16
CA PHE A 84 -15.83 -1.84 -9.71
C PHE A 84 -14.57 -0.96 -9.89
N ARG A 85 -13.38 -1.49 -9.63
CA ARG A 85 -12.12 -0.74 -9.68
C ARG A 85 -11.43 -0.73 -11.04
N LEU A 86 -11.68 -1.73 -11.86
CA LEU A 86 -10.98 -1.89 -13.15
C LEU A 86 -11.15 -0.67 -14.08
N PRO A 87 -12.37 -0.09 -14.28
CA PRO A 87 -12.51 1.13 -15.08
C PRO A 87 -11.74 2.32 -14.49
N MET A 88 -11.72 2.46 -13.16
CA MET A 88 -11.01 3.54 -12.47
C MET A 88 -9.49 3.39 -12.63
N ALA A 89 -8.96 2.18 -12.43
CA ALA A 89 -7.55 1.85 -12.62
C ALA A 89 -7.09 2.05 -14.06
N TRP A 90 -7.99 1.86 -15.04
CA TRP A 90 -7.67 2.00 -16.45
C TRP A 90 -7.74 3.44 -16.96
N GLN A 91 -8.74 4.21 -16.50
CA GLN A 91 -9.05 5.54 -17.03
C GLN A 91 -8.52 6.69 -16.15
N GLY A 92 -8.12 6.41 -14.92
CA GLY A 92 -7.65 7.41 -13.96
C GLY A 92 -6.24 7.13 -13.42
N ALA A 93 -5.50 6.19 -14.00
CA ALA A 93 -4.25 5.69 -13.45
C ALA A 93 -3.24 6.80 -13.11
N ALA A 94 -2.96 7.71 -14.05
CA ALA A 94 -2.01 8.79 -13.86
C ALA A 94 -2.46 9.82 -12.81
N ALA A 95 -3.78 10.01 -12.62
CA ALA A 95 -4.31 10.90 -11.59
C ALA A 95 -4.15 10.31 -10.19
N TYR A 96 -4.30 8.98 -10.04
CA TYR A 96 -4.15 8.29 -8.75
C TYR A 96 -2.69 8.16 -8.30
N VAL A 97 -1.73 8.26 -9.21
CA VAL A 97 -0.31 8.27 -8.85
C VAL A 97 0.04 9.56 -8.12
N THR A 98 0.41 9.48 -6.86
CA THR A 98 1.00 10.58 -6.09
C THR A 98 2.51 10.65 -6.30
N ALA A 99 3.19 11.62 -5.69
CA ALA A 99 4.65 11.66 -5.71
C ALA A 99 5.27 10.42 -5.05
N ASP A 100 4.73 10.00 -3.89
CA ASP A 100 5.18 8.79 -3.18
C ASP A 100 4.93 7.53 -4.05
N GLY A 101 3.78 7.47 -4.72
CA GLY A 101 3.47 6.41 -5.67
C GLY A 101 4.41 6.40 -6.88
N ALA A 102 4.78 7.58 -7.36
CA ALA A 102 5.70 7.71 -8.48
C ALA A 102 7.12 7.23 -8.14
N LEU A 103 7.59 7.39 -6.90
CA LEU A 103 8.88 6.81 -6.45
C LEU A 103 8.90 5.28 -6.64
N SER A 104 7.88 4.59 -6.14
CA SER A 104 7.75 3.14 -6.35
C SER A 104 7.53 2.79 -7.83
N GLY A 105 6.84 3.65 -8.59
CA GLY A 105 6.68 3.52 -10.04
C GLY A 105 8.01 3.61 -10.80
N ILE A 106 8.89 4.54 -10.42
CA ILE A 106 10.25 4.67 -10.95
C ILE A 106 11.05 3.40 -10.67
N MET A 107 10.96 2.85 -9.44
CA MET A 107 11.58 1.55 -9.13
C MET A 107 11.06 0.42 -10.02
N ALA A 108 9.77 0.41 -10.35
CA ALA A 108 9.21 -0.58 -11.27
C ALA A 108 9.79 -0.44 -12.69
N LEU A 109 10.00 0.78 -13.18
CA LEU A 109 10.70 1.04 -14.44
C LEU A 109 12.17 0.59 -14.38
N ASP A 110 12.84 0.81 -13.25
CA ASP A 110 14.23 0.37 -13.08
C ASP A 110 14.36 -1.15 -13.11
N VAL A 111 13.47 -1.85 -12.41
CA VAL A 111 13.40 -3.32 -12.45
C VAL A 111 13.10 -3.81 -13.88
N ARG A 112 12.13 -3.18 -14.57
CA ARG A 112 11.79 -3.50 -15.97
C ARG A 112 12.99 -3.38 -16.90
N ASP A 113 13.76 -2.31 -16.72
CA ASP A 113 14.88 -1.96 -17.59
C ASP A 113 16.22 -2.54 -17.09
N GLY A 114 16.22 -3.31 -16.01
CA GLY A 114 17.41 -3.94 -15.42
C GLY A 114 18.45 -2.96 -14.88
N ARG A 115 18.01 -1.74 -14.46
CA ARG A 115 18.93 -0.68 -14.01
C ARG A 115 19.29 -0.74 -12.55
N ALA A 116 18.31 -0.98 -11.67
CA ALA A 116 18.49 -1.01 -10.22
C ALA A 116 17.46 -1.93 -9.57
N HIS A 117 17.86 -2.56 -8.48
CA HIS A 117 17.05 -3.50 -7.72
C HIS A 117 17.09 -3.16 -6.23
N ASP A 118 16.63 -1.95 -5.90
CA ASP A 118 16.60 -1.46 -4.52
C ASP A 118 15.57 -2.24 -3.69
N VAL A 119 15.92 -2.52 -2.43
CA VAL A 119 15.03 -3.19 -1.47
C VAL A 119 13.94 -2.25 -0.98
N PHE A 120 14.31 -1.00 -0.71
CA PHE A 120 13.41 0.06 -0.26
C PHE A 120 13.45 1.26 -1.21
N VAL A 121 12.43 2.08 -1.16
CA VAL A 121 12.46 3.39 -1.81
C VAL A 121 13.67 4.17 -1.27
N PRO A 122 14.54 4.72 -2.13
CA PRO A 122 15.72 5.45 -1.69
C PRO A 122 15.39 6.50 -0.63
N HIS A 123 16.17 6.54 0.45
CA HIS A 123 15.97 7.40 1.62
C HIS A 123 14.66 7.18 2.40
N VAL A 124 13.92 6.08 2.12
CA VAL A 124 12.71 5.69 2.84
C VAL A 124 12.81 4.22 3.26
N PRO A 125 13.69 3.87 4.23
CA PRO A 125 14.07 2.50 4.55
C PRO A 125 12.96 1.68 5.24
N TYR A 126 11.72 2.09 5.09
CA TYR A 126 10.52 1.42 5.59
C TYR A 126 9.43 1.26 4.53
N SER A 127 9.70 1.62 3.27
CA SER A 127 8.78 1.46 2.12
C SER A 127 9.42 0.55 1.08
N GLY A 128 9.02 -0.72 1.08
CA GLY A 128 9.63 -1.78 0.28
C GLY A 128 9.22 -1.81 -1.18
N SER A 129 9.98 -2.56 -1.97
CA SER A 129 9.88 -2.63 -3.43
C SER A 129 9.00 -3.76 -3.96
N LEU A 130 8.32 -4.55 -3.11
CA LEU A 130 7.53 -5.71 -3.55
C LEU A 130 6.56 -5.35 -4.69
N LYS A 131 5.81 -4.26 -4.55
CA LYS A 131 4.87 -3.81 -5.58
C LYS A 131 5.58 -3.39 -6.86
N ALA A 132 6.71 -2.69 -6.76
CA ALA A 132 7.50 -2.30 -7.92
C ALA A 132 7.94 -3.52 -8.73
N ILE A 133 8.44 -4.57 -8.05
CA ILE A 133 8.85 -5.84 -8.66
C ILE A 133 7.67 -6.52 -9.35
N LEU A 134 6.50 -6.58 -8.72
CA LEU A 134 5.30 -7.18 -9.31
C LEU A 134 4.72 -6.35 -10.48
N THR A 135 4.96 -5.04 -10.46
CA THR A 135 4.52 -4.12 -11.52
C THR A 135 5.40 -4.19 -12.75
N ALA A 136 6.70 -4.41 -12.60
CA ALA A 136 7.69 -4.37 -13.68
C ALA A 136 7.31 -5.23 -14.91
N PRO A 137 6.95 -6.51 -14.78
CA PRO A 137 6.56 -7.35 -15.93
C PRO A 137 5.29 -6.85 -16.62
N LEU A 138 4.32 -6.29 -15.88
CA LEU A 138 3.13 -5.70 -16.46
C LEU A 138 3.44 -4.37 -17.16
N ALA A 139 4.32 -3.55 -16.59
CA ALA A 139 4.77 -2.30 -17.19
C ALA A 139 5.61 -2.48 -18.47
N ALA A 140 6.07 -3.69 -18.76
CA ALA A 140 6.65 -4.04 -20.05
C ALA A 140 5.60 -4.30 -21.14
N LEU A 141 4.35 -4.58 -20.76
CA LEU A 141 3.27 -4.96 -21.67
C LEU A 141 2.22 -3.86 -21.86
N ILE A 142 1.99 -3.03 -20.82
CA ILE A 142 0.98 -1.97 -20.83
C ILE A 142 1.56 -0.70 -20.20
N ASP A 143 0.80 0.38 -20.31
CA ASP A 143 1.14 1.67 -19.67
C ASP A 143 1.55 1.49 -18.18
N PRO A 144 2.71 2.03 -17.76
CA PRO A 144 3.25 1.80 -16.42
C PRO A 144 2.30 2.23 -15.28
N ALA A 145 1.58 3.35 -15.43
CA ALA A 145 0.64 3.81 -14.41
C ALA A 145 -0.55 2.86 -14.29
N ARG A 146 -1.05 2.32 -15.40
CA ARG A 146 -2.11 1.28 -15.41
C ARG A 146 -1.63 -0.02 -14.79
N ALA A 147 -0.43 -0.48 -15.14
CA ALA A 147 0.19 -1.66 -14.54
C ALA A 147 0.26 -1.54 -13.01
N PHE A 148 0.69 -0.38 -12.54
CA PHE A 148 0.83 -0.05 -11.14
C PHE A 148 -0.52 -0.04 -10.39
N ALA A 149 -1.55 0.56 -11.00
CA ALA A 149 -2.91 0.57 -10.45
C ALA A 149 -3.52 -0.85 -10.42
N LEU A 150 -3.30 -1.68 -11.46
CA LEU A 150 -3.79 -3.06 -11.50
C LEU A 150 -3.20 -3.93 -10.39
N VAL A 151 -1.91 -3.80 -10.09
CA VAL A 151 -1.29 -4.53 -8.96
C VAL A 151 -1.94 -4.12 -7.64
N SER A 152 -2.27 -2.83 -7.43
CA SER A 152 -3.03 -2.37 -6.27
C SER A 152 -4.41 -3.03 -6.19
N VAL A 153 -5.14 -3.09 -7.32
CA VAL A 153 -6.46 -3.73 -7.39
C VAL A 153 -6.38 -5.20 -7.00
N LEU A 154 -5.33 -5.92 -7.40
CA LEU A 154 -5.15 -7.33 -7.04
C LEU A 154 -4.90 -7.52 -5.53
N PHE A 155 -4.04 -6.69 -4.93
CA PHE A 155 -3.85 -6.71 -3.48
C PHE A 155 -5.14 -6.36 -2.74
N TYR A 156 -5.87 -5.34 -3.21
CA TYR A 156 -7.15 -4.99 -2.59
C TYR A 156 -8.20 -6.11 -2.73
N ALA A 157 -8.25 -6.80 -3.85
CA ALA A 157 -9.10 -7.96 -4.03
C ALA A 157 -8.74 -9.08 -3.05
N ALA A 158 -7.44 -9.35 -2.84
CA ALA A 158 -6.99 -10.29 -1.81
C ALA A 158 -7.41 -9.85 -0.39
N PHE A 159 -7.38 -8.55 -0.10
CA PHE A 159 -7.89 -7.99 1.15
C PHE A 159 -9.40 -8.22 1.31
N VAL A 160 -10.21 -7.94 0.29
CA VAL A 160 -11.66 -8.19 0.30
C VAL A 160 -11.98 -9.66 0.59
N ALA A 161 -11.24 -10.59 -0.01
CA ALA A 161 -11.38 -12.02 0.26
C ALA A 161 -11.05 -12.35 1.72
N ALA A 162 -10.02 -11.74 2.31
CA ALA A 162 -9.66 -11.93 3.71
C ALA A 162 -10.75 -11.40 4.66
N VAL A 163 -11.29 -10.20 4.39
CA VAL A 163 -12.41 -9.63 5.17
C VAL A 163 -13.65 -10.53 5.11
N TYR A 164 -14.00 -11.02 3.91
CA TYR A 164 -15.08 -12.00 3.75
C TYR A 164 -14.86 -13.22 4.65
N ARG A 165 -13.65 -13.80 4.65
CA ARG A 165 -13.29 -14.96 5.47
C ARG A 165 -13.37 -14.69 6.97
N LEU A 166 -12.89 -13.55 7.42
CA LEU A 166 -12.98 -13.13 8.82
C LEU A 166 -14.44 -12.95 9.24
N ALA A 167 -15.25 -12.28 8.41
CA ALA A 167 -16.67 -12.09 8.67
C ALA A 167 -17.42 -13.41 8.72
N ALA A 168 -17.16 -14.33 7.79
CA ALA A 168 -17.77 -15.66 7.78
C ALA A 168 -17.42 -16.48 9.03
N ALA A 169 -16.23 -16.27 9.61
CA ALA A 169 -15.84 -16.92 10.86
C ALA A 169 -16.62 -16.41 12.09
N THR A 170 -17.34 -15.29 11.97
CA THR A 170 -18.21 -14.75 13.03
C THR A 170 -19.66 -15.25 12.94
N ASP A 171 -20.04 -15.96 11.88
CA ASP A 171 -21.40 -16.47 11.73
C ASP A 171 -21.74 -17.48 12.85
N PRO A 172 -22.94 -17.40 13.44
CA PRO A 172 -23.34 -18.29 14.53
C PRO A 172 -23.48 -19.76 14.09
N VAL A 173 -23.81 -19.98 12.83
CA VAL A 173 -23.88 -21.32 12.22
C VAL A 173 -23.06 -21.29 10.93
N PRO A 174 -22.01 -22.10 10.80
CA PRO A 174 -21.25 -22.15 9.56
C PRO A 174 -22.14 -22.56 8.40
N PRO A 175 -22.21 -21.78 7.32
CA PRO A 175 -23.07 -22.09 6.19
C PRO A 175 -22.58 -23.37 5.50
N ARG A 176 -23.39 -24.42 5.48
CA ARG A 176 -23.04 -25.70 4.83
C ARG A 176 -23.23 -25.65 3.31
N ARG A 177 -24.16 -24.82 2.78
CA ARG A 177 -24.53 -24.79 1.36
C ARG A 177 -24.84 -23.39 0.80
N SER A 178 -24.85 -22.33 1.60
CA SER A 178 -25.17 -20.97 1.20
C SER A 178 -24.02 -20.01 1.52
N PRO A 179 -23.90 -18.88 0.80
CA PRO A 179 -22.95 -17.84 1.15
C PRO A 179 -23.13 -17.34 2.59
N SER A 180 -22.04 -17.02 3.28
CA SER A 180 -22.07 -16.40 4.60
C SER A 180 -22.80 -15.06 4.56
N PRO A 181 -23.89 -14.83 5.32
CA PRO A 181 -24.58 -13.54 5.32
C PRO A 181 -23.70 -12.39 5.81
N ARG A 182 -22.90 -12.62 6.87
CA ARG A 182 -21.95 -11.61 7.37
C ARG A 182 -20.77 -11.43 6.43
N GLY A 183 -20.29 -12.55 5.84
CA GLY A 183 -19.27 -12.51 4.79
C GLY A 183 -19.71 -11.64 3.60
N LEU A 184 -20.95 -11.82 3.11
CA LEU A 184 -21.51 -11.01 2.04
C LEU A 184 -21.64 -9.53 2.45
N ALA A 185 -22.22 -9.25 3.62
CA ALA A 185 -22.44 -7.88 4.10
C ALA A 185 -21.11 -7.12 4.24
N ALA A 186 -20.14 -7.68 4.97
CA ALA A 186 -18.84 -7.06 5.16
C ALA A 186 -18.04 -7.02 3.86
N GLY A 187 -18.08 -8.10 3.06
CA GLY A 187 -17.40 -8.17 1.78
C GLY A 187 -17.91 -7.14 0.77
N LEU A 188 -19.23 -6.95 0.65
CA LEU A 188 -19.82 -5.93 -0.23
C LEU A 188 -19.49 -4.51 0.24
N PHE A 189 -19.56 -4.24 1.55
CA PHE A 189 -19.14 -2.95 2.09
C PHE A 189 -17.65 -2.66 1.77
N THR A 190 -16.80 -3.68 1.84
CA THR A 190 -15.38 -3.55 1.50
C THR A 190 -15.17 -3.43 -0.01
N ALA A 191 -15.91 -4.20 -0.82
CA ALA A 191 -15.84 -4.15 -2.28
C ALA A 191 -16.24 -2.77 -2.84
N PHE A 192 -17.28 -2.16 -2.28
CA PHE A 192 -17.77 -0.81 -2.61
C PHE A 192 -17.39 0.18 -1.51
N SER A 193 -16.13 0.18 -1.13
CA SER A 193 -15.61 0.96 -0.02
C SER A 193 -15.82 2.48 -0.20
N PRO A 194 -15.76 3.24 0.91
CA PRO A 194 -15.73 4.70 0.86
C PRO A 194 -14.68 5.25 -0.09
N ALA A 195 -14.91 6.44 -0.62
CA ALA A 195 -14.10 7.05 -1.68
C ALA A 195 -12.61 7.16 -1.30
N PHE A 196 -12.31 7.55 -0.04
CA PHE A 196 -10.95 7.58 0.47
C PHE A 196 -10.25 6.20 0.36
N VAL A 197 -10.92 5.14 0.80
CA VAL A 197 -10.38 3.77 0.76
C VAL A 197 -10.26 3.27 -0.69
N THR A 198 -11.25 3.60 -1.54
CA THR A 198 -11.21 3.28 -2.97
C THR A 198 -10.01 3.92 -3.64
N ARG A 199 -9.72 5.19 -3.37
CA ARG A 199 -8.53 5.88 -3.87
C ARG A 199 -7.25 5.13 -3.50
N TYR A 200 -7.07 4.75 -2.22
CA TYR A 200 -5.89 4.01 -1.77
C TYR A 200 -5.79 2.61 -2.40
N SER A 201 -6.91 1.99 -2.76
CA SER A 201 -6.91 0.72 -3.48
C SER A 201 -6.46 0.81 -4.95
N LEU A 202 -6.26 2.03 -5.48
CA LEU A 202 -5.86 2.33 -6.85
C LEU A 202 -4.49 3.01 -6.93
N SER A 203 -3.99 3.51 -5.79
CA SER A 203 -2.72 4.22 -5.68
C SER A 203 -1.69 3.43 -4.86
N ASN A 204 -0.48 3.94 -4.79
CA ASN A 204 0.57 3.37 -3.95
C ASN A 204 1.10 4.40 -2.95
N ASP A 205 0.26 5.10 -2.29
CA ASP A 205 0.71 5.99 -1.24
C ASP A 205 1.26 5.17 -0.06
N GLY A 206 2.55 4.80 -0.11
CA GLY A 206 3.26 4.15 1.00
C GLY A 206 2.99 2.65 1.20
N ASN A 207 2.64 1.88 0.15
CA ASN A 207 2.43 0.43 0.20
C ASN A 207 1.35 -0.05 1.19
N TYR A 208 0.37 0.80 1.52
CA TYR A 208 -0.66 0.47 2.52
C TYR A 208 -1.55 -0.71 2.11
N VAL A 209 -1.85 -0.84 0.81
CA VAL A 209 -2.78 -1.88 0.30
C VAL A 209 -2.15 -3.27 0.41
N GLU A 210 -0.85 -3.37 0.18
CA GLU A 210 -0.08 -4.60 0.33
C GLU A 210 -0.11 -5.07 1.79
N VAL A 211 0.21 -4.16 2.72
CA VAL A 211 0.16 -4.45 4.16
C VAL A 211 -1.26 -4.79 4.61
N LEU A 212 -2.26 -4.07 4.10
CA LEU A 212 -3.67 -4.33 4.40
C LEU A 212 -4.07 -5.76 3.99
N ALA A 213 -3.70 -6.18 2.78
CA ALA A 213 -3.96 -7.53 2.29
C ALA A 213 -3.22 -8.60 3.09
N LEU A 214 -1.90 -8.50 3.18
CA LEU A 214 -1.04 -9.48 3.84
C LEU A 214 -1.35 -9.58 5.34
N GLY A 215 -1.49 -8.44 6.02
CA GLY A 215 -1.83 -8.37 7.44
C GLY A 215 -3.21 -8.96 7.74
N THR A 216 -4.23 -8.72 6.88
CA THR A 216 -5.57 -9.28 7.09
C THR A 216 -5.58 -10.80 6.85
N TRP A 217 -4.80 -11.31 5.89
CA TRP A 217 -4.62 -12.76 5.75
C TRP A 217 -3.89 -13.39 6.94
N ALA A 218 -2.94 -12.67 7.57
CA ALA A 218 -2.33 -13.12 8.82
C ALA A 218 -3.38 -13.27 9.95
N LEU A 219 -4.37 -12.37 10.04
CA LEU A 219 -5.51 -12.52 10.97
C LEU A 219 -6.37 -13.75 10.65
N VAL A 220 -6.64 -14.03 9.37
CA VAL A 220 -7.34 -15.25 8.96
C VAL A 220 -6.57 -16.51 9.41
N PHE A 221 -5.26 -16.52 9.25
CA PHE A 221 -4.42 -17.65 9.65
C PHE A 221 -4.26 -17.76 11.17
N ALA A 222 -4.36 -16.65 11.91
CA ALA A 222 -4.40 -16.66 13.37
C ALA A 222 -5.67 -17.41 13.89
N LEU A 223 -6.82 -17.25 13.24
CA LEU A 223 -8.01 -18.08 13.55
C LEU A 223 -7.76 -19.55 13.23
N ARG A 224 -7.14 -19.87 12.09
CA ARG A 224 -6.77 -21.25 11.75
C ARG A 224 -5.80 -21.88 12.73
N TRP A 225 -4.86 -21.10 13.26
CA TRP A 225 -3.94 -21.56 14.29
C TRP A 225 -4.66 -22.00 15.55
N VAL A 226 -5.74 -21.29 15.95
CA VAL A 226 -6.56 -21.66 17.10
C VAL A 226 -7.45 -22.86 16.78
N ASP A 227 -8.05 -22.90 15.58
CA ASP A 227 -9.02 -23.92 15.18
C ASP A 227 -8.38 -25.27 14.82
N GLU A 228 -7.10 -25.29 14.42
CA GLU A 228 -6.40 -26.48 13.95
C GLU A 228 -5.14 -26.78 14.80
N PRO A 229 -5.27 -27.26 16.06
CA PRO A 229 -4.13 -27.45 16.97
C PRO A 229 -3.02 -28.34 16.41
N ALA A 230 -3.35 -29.39 15.66
CA ALA A 230 -2.39 -30.29 15.04
C ALA A 230 -1.52 -29.62 13.94
N ARG A 231 -1.89 -28.42 13.51
CA ARG A 231 -1.21 -27.68 12.41
C ARG A 231 -0.65 -26.34 12.85
N ARG A 232 -0.57 -26.07 14.15
CA ARG A 232 -0.16 -24.76 14.69
C ARG A 232 1.18 -24.26 14.16
N SER A 233 2.20 -25.12 14.10
CA SER A 233 3.52 -24.73 13.57
C SER A 233 3.46 -24.26 12.11
N ARG A 234 2.60 -24.88 11.30
CA ARG A 234 2.41 -24.49 9.88
C ARG A 234 1.71 -23.14 9.76
N TRP A 235 0.69 -22.92 10.58
CA TRP A 235 -0.01 -21.64 10.61
C TRP A 235 0.87 -20.54 11.17
N ALA A 236 1.69 -20.83 12.20
CA ALA A 236 2.66 -19.89 12.73
C ALA A 236 3.70 -19.47 11.68
N LEU A 237 4.26 -20.43 10.92
CA LEU A 237 5.16 -20.17 9.81
C LEU A 237 4.48 -19.29 8.74
N ALA A 238 3.23 -19.59 8.37
CA ALA A 238 2.49 -18.82 7.37
C ALA A 238 2.14 -17.41 7.86
N ILE A 239 1.76 -17.24 9.13
CA ILE A 239 1.55 -15.94 9.78
C ILE A 239 2.85 -15.15 9.72
N GLY A 240 3.97 -15.73 10.16
CA GLY A 240 5.26 -15.08 10.12
C GLY A 240 5.63 -14.63 8.71
N LEU A 241 5.47 -15.50 7.71
CA LEU A 241 5.76 -15.19 6.30
C LEU A 241 4.94 -13.99 5.80
N LEU A 242 3.63 -13.96 6.08
CA LEU A 242 2.77 -12.85 5.66
C LEU A 242 3.13 -11.54 6.38
N VAL A 243 3.40 -11.62 7.68
CA VAL A 243 3.80 -10.45 8.48
C VAL A 243 5.18 -9.96 8.03
N GLY A 244 6.13 -10.85 7.73
CA GLY A 244 7.45 -10.49 7.20
C GLY A 244 7.35 -9.81 5.84
N LEU A 245 6.60 -10.38 4.89
CA LEU A 245 6.33 -9.74 3.59
C LEU A 245 5.65 -8.37 3.76
N ALA A 246 4.69 -8.26 4.68
CA ALA A 246 4.03 -7.00 4.98
C ALA A 246 5.00 -5.99 5.60
N PHE A 247 5.91 -6.42 6.46
CA PHE A 247 6.91 -5.58 7.11
C PHE A 247 7.94 -5.05 6.09
N TRP A 248 8.37 -5.90 5.16
CA TRP A 248 9.17 -5.44 4.02
C TRP A 248 8.42 -4.37 3.20
N CYS A 249 7.10 -4.55 2.96
CA CYS A 249 6.31 -3.54 2.26
C CYS A 249 6.24 -2.22 3.02
N HIS A 250 5.94 -2.27 4.33
CA HIS A 250 5.88 -1.07 5.16
C HIS A 250 5.90 -1.41 6.66
N ILE A 251 6.61 -0.60 7.43
CA ILE A 251 6.78 -0.75 8.89
C ILE A 251 5.45 -0.81 9.68
N LEU A 252 4.37 -0.25 9.14
CA LEU A 252 3.03 -0.33 9.75
C LEU A 252 2.48 -1.76 9.84
N ALA A 253 3.14 -2.75 9.22
CA ALA A 253 2.86 -4.16 9.46
C ALA A 253 3.05 -4.58 10.93
N VAL A 254 3.69 -3.75 11.74
CA VAL A 254 3.71 -3.91 13.20
C VAL A 254 2.29 -3.96 13.80
N ILE A 255 1.32 -3.26 13.20
CA ILE A 255 -0.07 -3.24 13.68
C ILE A 255 -0.70 -4.64 13.62
N PRO A 256 -0.82 -5.31 12.45
CA PRO A 256 -1.33 -6.67 12.40
C PRO A 256 -0.43 -7.67 13.13
N ALA A 257 0.89 -7.48 13.16
CA ALA A 257 1.81 -8.33 13.89
C ALA A 257 1.50 -8.35 15.40
N VAL A 258 1.42 -7.17 16.02
CA VAL A 258 1.11 -7.02 17.44
C VAL A 258 -0.28 -7.56 17.75
N ALA A 259 -1.28 -7.27 16.91
CA ALA A 259 -2.63 -7.76 17.12
C ALA A 259 -2.70 -9.30 17.08
N VAL A 260 -2.03 -9.92 16.12
CA VAL A 260 -1.93 -11.39 16.04
C VAL A 260 -1.22 -11.95 17.27
N ALA A 261 -0.06 -11.39 17.64
CA ALA A 261 0.70 -11.84 18.81
C ALA A 261 -0.15 -11.77 20.10
N VAL A 262 -0.79 -10.63 20.35
CA VAL A 262 -1.69 -10.44 21.50
C VAL A 262 -2.84 -11.47 21.47
N PHE A 263 -3.47 -11.66 20.31
CA PHE A 263 -4.57 -12.62 20.18
C PHE A 263 -4.11 -14.06 20.48
N LEU A 264 -2.96 -14.49 19.94
CA LEU A 264 -2.43 -15.84 20.18
C LEU A 264 -2.04 -16.05 21.65
N LEU A 265 -1.42 -15.04 22.27
CA LEU A 265 -1.08 -15.07 23.71
C LEU A 265 -2.33 -15.16 24.58
N LEU A 266 -3.38 -14.41 24.26
CA LEU A 266 -4.66 -14.47 24.98
C LEU A 266 -5.40 -15.80 24.75
N ALA A 267 -5.20 -16.45 23.60
CA ALA A 267 -5.82 -17.74 23.30
C ALA A 267 -5.12 -18.91 24.01
N SER A 268 -3.79 -18.95 24.00
CA SER A 268 -2.98 -19.98 24.67
C SER A 268 -1.52 -19.51 24.80
N PRO A 269 -1.10 -18.94 25.94
CA PRO A 269 0.26 -18.39 26.10
C PRO A 269 1.36 -19.44 25.85
N ARG A 270 1.17 -20.66 26.36
CA ARG A 270 2.13 -21.77 26.19
C ARG A 270 2.29 -22.16 24.73
N ASP A 271 1.19 -22.34 24.01
CA ASP A 271 1.23 -22.76 22.61
C ASP A 271 1.74 -21.61 21.71
N ALA A 272 1.43 -20.36 22.07
CA ALA A 272 1.97 -19.18 21.39
C ALA A 272 3.50 -19.10 21.54
N ALA A 273 4.03 -19.38 22.73
CA ALA A 273 5.48 -19.45 22.94
C ALA A 273 6.13 -20.57 22.11
N LEU A 274 5.50 -21.76 22.04
CA LEU A 274 5.99 -22.88 21.20
C LEU A 274 5.86 -22.58 19.69
N ALA A 275 4.94 -21.72 19.29
CA ALA A 275 4.76 -21.30 17.92
C ALA A 275 5.72 -20.16 17.50
N ALA A 276 6.42 -19.51 18.45
CA ALA A 276 7.30 -18.40 18.15
C ALA A 276 8.46 -18.77 17.20
N PRO A 277 9.19 -19.89 17.34
CA PRO A 277 10.28 -20.24 16.42
C PRO A 277 9.81 -20.37 14.95
N PRO A 278 8.75 -21.13 14.60
CA PRO A 278 8.27 -21.17 13.22
C PRO A 278 7.71 -19.83 12.73
N ALA A 279 7.12 -19.01 13.61
CA ALA A 279 6.66 -17.67 13.23
C ALA A 279 7.85 -16.73 12.91
N LEU A 280 8.91 -16.75 13.73
CA LEU A 280 10.13 -15.98 13.48
C LEU A 280 10.85 -16.43 12.22
N LEU A 281 10.92 -17.74 11.97
CA LEU A 281 11.44 -18.26 10.69
C LEU A 281 10.61 -17.76 9.51
N GLY A 282 9.28 -17.82 9.61
CA GLY A 282 8.40 -17.28 8.58
C GLY A 282 8.62 -15.79 8.35
N PHE A 283 8.71 -15.00 9.43
CA PHE A 283 9.02 -13.58 9.36
C PHE A 283 10.36 -13.31 8.66
N ALA A 284 11.41 -14.00 9.07
CA ALA A 284 12.73 -13.86 8.46
C ALA A 284 12.72 -14.21 6.96
N LEU A 285 11.95 -15.22 6.55
CA LEU A 285 11.79 -15.56 5.13
C LEU A 285 10.98 -14.50 4.38
N GLY A 286 9.94 -13.95 4.99
CA GLY A 286 9.10 -12.93 4.37
C GLY A 286 9.81 -11.58 4.22
N ASP A 287 10.52 -11.17 5.25
CA ASP A 287 11.29 -9.91 5.28
C ASP A 287 12.77 -10.11 4.87
N LEU A 288 13.11 -11.22 4.24
CA LEU A 288 14.50 -11.51 3.90
C LEU A 288 15.18 -10.38 3.11
N PRO A 289 14.55 -9.73 2.10
CA PRO A 289 15.16 -8.57 1.45
C PRO A 289 15.43 -7.43 2.42
N GLY A 290 14.46 -7.10 3.28
CA GLY A 290 14.60 -6.05 4.29
C GLY A 290 15.67 -6.36 5.32
N LEU A 291 15.76 -7.60 5.79
CA LEU A 291 16.80 -8.04 6.73
C LEU A 291 18.21 -7.98 6.13
N LEU A 292 18.37 -8.39 4.87
CA LEU A 292 19.65 -8.29 4.16
C LEU A 292 20.08 -6.82 4.01
N TRP A 293 19.14 -5.95 3.63
CA TRP A 293 19.41 -4.52 3.53
C TRP A 293 19.78 -3.91 4.88
N ASN A 294 19.03 -4.23 5.95
CA ASN A 294 19.29 -3.71 7.29
C ASN A 294 20.64 -4.17 7.83
N ALA A 295 21.05 -5.41 7.58
CA ALA A 295 22.35 -5.92 7.97
C ALA A 295 23.51 -5.14 7.30
N ALA A 296 23.29 -4.66 6.07
CA ALA A 296 24.27 -3.85 5.36
C ALA A 296 24.22 -2.35 5.73
N ASN A 297 23.08 -1.85 6.28
CA ASN A 297 22.81 -0.44 6.50
C ASN A 297 22.53 -0.09 7.99
N GLY A 298 23.15 -0.80 8.93
CA GLY A 298 23.10 -0.44 10.35
C GLY A 298 21.71 -0.49 10.99
N TRP A 299 20.79 -1.33 10.48
CA TRP A 299 19.45 -1.55 11.01
C TRP A 299 18.55 -0.30 10.99
N GLU A 300 18.75 0.57 10.01
CA GLU A 300 18.08 1.87 9.90
C GLU A 300 16.56 1.76 9.89
N SER A 301 15.98 0.74 9.22
CA SER A 301 14.51 0.56 9.19
C SER A 301 13.91 0.41 10.59
N PHE A 302 14.61 -0.26 11.49
CA PHE A 302 14.16 -0.48 12.87
C PHE A 302 14.28 0.77 13.74
N ALA A 303 15.15 1.71 13.38
CA ALA A 303 15.29 2.98 14.09
C ALA A 303 13.98 3.78 14.08
N TYR A 304 13.16 3.64 13.04
CA TYR A 304 11.85 4.28 12.98
C TYR A 304 10.83 3.76 14.00
N LEU A 305 11.05 2.58 14.59
CA LEU A 305 10.21 2.02 15.65
C LEU A 305 10.61 2.52 17.05
N LEU A 306 11.78 3.14 17.18
CA LEU A 306 12.30 3.58 18.47
C LEU A 306 11.74 4.96 18.84
N PRO A 307 11.43 5.20 20.15
CA PRO A 307 11.07 6.52 20.65
C PRO A 307 12.20 7.54 20.39
N GLY A 308 11.84 8.75 19.96
CA GLY A 308 12.83 9.81 19.70
C GLY A 308 13.40 9.82 18.28
N SER A 309 12.98 8.90 17.39
CA SER A 309 13.27 9.03 15.95
C SER A 309 12.61 10.31 15.39
N ALA A 310 13.15 10.84 14.29
CA ALA A 310 12.65 12.06 13.64
C ALA A 310 11.15 12.01 13.27
N SER A 311 10.56 10.80 13.26
CA SER A 311 9.15 10.53 13.02
C SER A 311 8.29 10.44 14.30
N SER A 312 8.90 10.46 15.51
CA SER A 312 8.17 10.35 16.77
C SER A 312 7.60 11.72 17.20
N PRO A 313 6.29 11.91 17.19
CA PRO A 313 5.73 13.14 17.73
C PRO A 313 5.97 13.18 19.25
N SER A 314 6.57 14.27 19.74
CA SER A 314 6.62 14.58 21.16
C SER A 314 5.19 14.85 21.66
N SER A 315 4.48 13.85 22.16
CA SER A 315 3.09 14.01 22.63
C SER A 315 3.05 14.22 24.13
N SER A 316 2.68 15.43 24.56
CA SER A 316 2.18 15.65 25.92
C SER A 316 0.79 15.01 26.08
N LEU A 317 0.36 14.69 27.31
CA LEU A 317 -0.99 14.15 27.59
C LEU A 317 -2.12 15.07 27.04
N ALA A 318 -1.94 16.39 27.08
CA ALA A 318 -2.88 17.37 26.54
C ALA A 318 -2.98 17.28 25.00
N THR A 319 -1.86 17.07 24.30
CA THR A 319 -1.83 16.83 22.85
C THR A 319 -2.48 15.49 22.51
N SER A 320 -2.37 14.47 23.38
CA SER A 320 -2.97 13.15 23.18
C SER A 320 -4.50 13.18 23.29
N ALA A 321 -5.06 13.93 24.26
CA ALA A 321 -6.51 14.11 24.38
C ALA A 321 -7.10 14.84 23.17
N GLY A 322 -6.46 15.94 22.75
CA GLY A 322 -6.84 16.67 21.54
C GLY A 322 -6.76 15.80 20.27
N LYS A 323 -5.78 14.92 20.19
CA LYS A 323 -5.62 13.97 19.09
C LYS A 323 -6.75 12.94 19.04
N ALA A 324 -7.18 12.39 20.19
CA ALA A 324 -8.32 11.48 20.27
C ALA A 324 -9.61 12.15 19.75
N GLY A 325 -9.87 13.40 20.14
CA GLY A 325 -10.99 14.18 19.61
C GLY A 325 -10.95 14.32 18.09
N ARG A 326 -9.78 14.64 17.51
CA ARG A 326 -9.59 14.78 16.07
C ARG A 326 -9.71 13.46 15.32
N LEU A 327 -9.28 12.34 15.91
CA LEU A 327 -9.50 11.01 15.33
C LEU A 327 -11.00 10.73 15.16
N LEU A 328 -11.83 11.09 16.16
CA LEU A 328 -13.28 10.86 16.14
C LEU A 328 -14.03 11.87 15.24
N SER A 329 -13.64 13.14 15.23
CA SER A 329 -14.38 14.20 14.54
C SER A 329 -13.94 14.43 13.09
N ASP A 330 -12.72 14.02 12.72
CA ASP A 330 -12.14 14.24 11.40
C ASP A 330 -11.74 12.92 10.71
N GLN A 331 -10.78 12.17 11.27
CA GLN A 331 -10.20 11.05 10.52
C GLN A 331 -11.14 9.86 10.34
N LEU A 332 -11.86 9.43 11.39
CA LEU A 332 -12.80 8.31 11.26
C LEU A 332 -13.98 8.63 10.34
N PRO A 333 -14.61 9.82 10.38
CA PRO A 333 -15.61 10.18 9.38
C PRO A 333 -15.09 10.14 7.94
N VAL A 334 -13.88 10.66 7.67
CA VAL A 334 -13.28 10.59 6.31
C VAL A 334 -13.02 9.14 5.89
N LEU A 335 -12.48 8.30 6.77
CA LEU A 335 -12.30 6.87 6.51
C LEU A 335 -13.62 6.17 6.15
N LEU A 336 -14.73 6.60 6.77
CA LEU A 336 -16.06 5.98 6.63
C LEU A 336 -16.94 6.64 5.57
N GLY A 337 -16.42 7.59 4.78
CA GLY A 337 -17.09 8.08 3.59
C GLY A 337 -17.40 9.56 3.56
N TYR A 338 -17.02 10.33 4.61
CA TYR A 338 -17.04 11.78 4.49
C TYR A 338 -15.93 12.22 3.52
N ASP A 339 -16.31 13.02 2.55
CA ASP A 339 -15.41 13.54 1.54
C ASP A 339 -15.71 15.02 1.31
N PHE A 340 -14.71 15.78 0.91
CA PHE A 340 -14.77 17.24 0.80
C PHE A 340 -14.91 17.67 -0.66
N GLY A 341 -15.47 18.87 -0.87
CA GLY A 341 -15.48 19.52 -2.17
C GLY A 341 -16.73 19.32 -2.99
N TYR A 342 -17.80 18.79 -2.37
CA TYR A 342 -19.12 18.71 -2.96
C TYR A 342 -19.99 19.94 -2.62
N PRO A 343 -21.12 20.18 -3.35
CA PRO A 343 -22.11 21.15 -2.91
C PRO A 343 -22.57 20.89 -1.47
N ALA A 344 -22.85 21.94 -0.71
CA ALA A 344 -23.11 21.88 0.74
C ALA A 344 -24.13 20.81 1.18
N ALA A 345 -25.19 20.59 0.40
CA ALA A 345 -26.18 19.56 0.70
C ALA A 345 -25.62 18.13 0.60
N VAL A 346 -24.78 17.86 -0.41
CA VAL A 346 -24.13 16.56 -0.62
C VAL A 346 -23.08 16.35 0.46
N ASP A 347 -22.27 17.36 0.74
CA ASP A 347 -21.24 17.35 1.80
C ASP A 347 -21.87 17.01 3.17
N TYR A 348 -22.98 17.67 3.50
CA TYR A 348 -23.73 17.38 4.74
C TYR A 348 -24.27 15.94 4.76
N ALA A 349 -24.83 15.45 3.65
CA ALA A 349 -25.35 14.09 3.55
C ALA A 349 -24.25 13.04 3.73
N LEU A 350 -23.09 13.23 3.08
CA LEU A 350 -21.93 12.35 3.25
C LEU A 350 -21.43 12.33 4.70
N LYS A 351 -21.39 13.49 5.33
CA LYS A 351 -21.01 13.61 6.74
C LYS A 351 -21.97 12.85 7.67
N VAL A 352 -23.28 13.00 7.46
CA VAL A 352 -24.29 12.25 8.22
C VAL A 352 -24.12 10.75 8.02
N MET A 353 -23.93 10.28 6.79
CA MET A 353 -23.73 8.86 6.50
C MET A 353 -22.45 8.31 7.14
N ALA A 354 -21.36 9.07 7.15
CA ALA A 354 -20.14 8.68 7.84
C ALA A 354 -20.33 8.53 9.36
N PHE A 355 -21.09 9.45 9.99
CA PHE A 355 -21.42 9.32 11.41
C PHE A 355 -22.39 8.16 11.69
N VAL A 356 -23.32 7.85 10.79
CA VAL A 356 -24.17 6.64 10.87
C VAL A 356 -23.29 5.38 10.82
N ALA A 357 -22.32 5.33 9.91
CA ALA A 357 -21.38 4.22 9.82
C ALA A 357 -20.51 4.10 11.09
N LEU A 358 -20.05 5.23 11.64
CA LEU A 358 -19.27 5.27 12.89
C LEU A 358 -20.11 4.77 14.07
N ALA A 359 -21.35 5.21 14.19
CA ALA A 359 -22.28 4.75 15.24
C ALA A 359 -22.58 3.26 15.10
N ALA A 360 -22.78 2.77 13.86
CA ALA A 360 -22.96 1.34 13.59
C ALA A 360 -21.70 0.55 13.98
N ALA A 361 -20.50 1.01 13.65
CA ALA A 361 -19.25 0.36 14.04
C ALA A 361 -19.11 0.31 15.58
N ALA A 362 -19.39 1.42 16.29
CA ALA A 362 -19.35 1.48 17.75
C ALA A 362 -20.38 0.52 18.40
N PHE A 363 -21.60 0.47 17.87
CA PHE A 363 -22.60 -0.49 18.31
C PHE A 363 -22.18 -1.93 18.00
N GLY A 364 -21.53 -2.16 16.85
CA GLY A 364 -20.93 -3.44 16.48
C GLY A 364 -19.85 -3.89 17.46
N ILE A 365 -18.98 -2.98 17.94
CA ILE A 365 -18.00 -3.29 19.00
C ILE A 365 -18.71 -3.79 20.25
N PHE A 366 -19.77 -3.12 20.69
CA PHE A 366 -20.55 -3.52 21.87
C PHE A 366 -21.16 -4.93 21.69
N ARG A 367 -21.76 -5.22 20.53
CA ARG A 367 -22.32 -6.54 20.23
C ARG A 367 -21.24 -7.61 20.14
N ALA A 368 -20.11 -7.30 19.47
CA ALA A 368 -18.95 -8.18 19.36
C ALA A 368 -18.37 -8.53 20.75
N ALA A 369 -18.27 -7.53 21.66
CA ALA A 369 -17.80 -7.76 23.02
C ALA A 369 -18.70 -8.73 23.80
N ARG A 370 -20.02 -8.65 23.63
CA ARG A 370 -20.95 -9.63 24.21
C ARG A 370 -20.79 -11.01 23.58
N ALA A 371 -20.63 -11.11 22.27
CA ALA A 371 -20.46 -12.35 21.55
C ALA A 371 -19.09 -13.01 21.79
N ALA A 372 -18.09 -12.25 22.24
CA ALA A 372 -16.72 -12.72 22.47
C ALA A 372 -16.57 -13.68 23.66
N HIS A 373 -17.55 -13.74 24.61
CA HIS A 373 -17.46 -14.53 25.83
C HIS A 373 -17.72 -16.04 25.63
N GLY A 374 -18.28 -16.47 24.49
CA GLY A 374 -18.56 -17.88 24.21
C GLY A 374 -17.38 -18.58 23.50
N GLU A 375 -17.45 -19.92 23.43
CA GLU A 375 -16.47 -20.76 22.68
C GLU A 375 -16.32 -20.33 21.22
N ARG A 376 -17.40 -19.88 20.59
CA ARG A 376 -17.43 -19.36 19.22
C ARG A 376 -17.00 -17.89 19.12
N GLY A 377 -16.70 -17.22 20.24
CA GLY A 377 -16.31 -15.82 20.31
C GLY A 377 -14.88 -15.51 19.84
N ARG A 378 -14.12 -16.50 19.39
CA ARG A 378 -12.70 -16.32 18.99
C ARG A 378 -12.51 -15.27 17.89
N ALA A 379 -13.33 -15.35 16.85
CA ALA A 379 -13.26 -14.37 15.75
C ALA A 379 -13.59 -12.96 16.25
N TRP A 380 -14.56 -12.80 17.14
CA TRP A 380 -14.90 -11.53 17.75
C TRP A 380 -13.76 -11.00 18.64
N ARG A 381 -13.13 -11.86 19.44
CA ARG A 381 -11.95 -11.46 20.24
C ARG A 381 -10.82 -10.95 19.35
N LEU A 382 -10.55 -11.63 18.24
CA LEU A 382 -9.54 -11.18 17.28
C LEU A 382 -9.90 -9.81 16.69
N MET A 383 -11.16 -9.59 16.27
CA MET A 383 -11.60 -8.30 15.73
C MET A 383 -11.48 -7.17 16.77
N LEU A 384 -11.84 -7.43 18.01
CA LEU A 384 -11.72 -6.44 19.10
C LEU A 384 -10.26 -6.12 19.42
N VAL A 385 -9.41 -7.13 19.53
CA VAL A 385 -7.96 -6.95 19.73
C VAL A 385 -7.36 -6.14 18.60
N PHE A 386 -7.67 -6.49 17.35
CA PHE A 386 -7.14 -5.76 16.20
C PHE A 386 -7.62 -4.31 16.17
N THR A 387 -8.90 -4.07 16.45
CA THR A 387 -9.45 -2.70 16.55
C THR A 387 -8.76 -1.89 17.65
N ALA A 388 -8.58 -2.47 18.84
CA ALA A 388 -7.95 -1.82 19.98
C ALA A 388 -6.46 -1.50 19.70
N VAL A 389 -5.72 -2.46 19.12
CA VAL A 389 -4.31 -2.24 18.75
C VAL A 389 -4.19 -1.15 17.70
N ASN A 390 -5.04 -1.17 16.66
CA ASN A 390 -4.96 -0.17 15.60
C ASN A 390 -5.27 1.25 16.14
N LEU A 391 -6.36 1.41 16.88
CA LEU A 391 -6.71 2.69 17.50
C LEU A 391 -5.65 3.15 18.51
N GLY A 392 -5.12 2.23 19.32
CA GLY A 392 -4.05 2.52 20.27
C GLY A 392 -2.78 3.02 19.59
N VAL A 393 -2.33 2.34 18.55
CA VAL A 393 -1.14 2.75 17.78
C VAL A 393 -1.40 4.10 17.07
N ALA A 394 -2.56 4.27 16.46
CA ALA A 394 -2.92 5.53 15.79
C ALA A 394 -2.96 6.70 16.79
N TRP A 395 -3.50 6.47 17.97
CA TRP A 395 -3.58 7.48 19.02
C TRP A 395 -2.22 7.83 19.62
N LEU A 396 -1.43 6.81 19.99
CA LEU A 396 -0.22 7.00 20.78
C LEU A 396 1.04 7.26 19.93
N ALA A 397 1.18 6.58 18.79
CA ALA A 397 2.43 6.51 18.05
C ALA A 397 2.41 7.23 16.68
N LEU A 398 1.26 7.29 15.99
CA LEU A 398 1.26 7.81 14.63
C LEU A 398 0.92 9.31 14.56
N PRO A 399 1.46 10.06 13.58
CA PRO A 399 1.15 11.46 13.42
C PRO A 399 -0.32 11.66 12.98
N TYR A 400 -0.94 12.74 13.45
CA TYR A 400 -2.22 13.18 12.94
C TYR A 400 -2.03 14.02 11.67
N ILE A 401 -2.75 13.65 10.61
CA ILE A 401 -2.75 14.39 9.34
C ILE A 401 -4.21 14.81 9.06
N PRO A 402 -4.54 16.12 9.08
CA PRO A 402 -5.89 16.60 8.84
C PRO A 402 -6.48 16.08 7.53
N GLY A 403 -7.71 15.57 7.56
CA GLY A 403 -8.41 15.07 6.37
C GLY A 403 -7.78 13.85 5.70
N ASN A 404 -6.73 13.25 6.27
CA ASN A 404 -6.02 12.12 5.67
C ASN A 404 -5.83 10.96 6.67
N PRO A 405 -6.83 10.07 6.82
CA PRO A 405 -6.78 8.95 7.76
C PRO A 405 -5.97 7.74 7.25
N ARG A 406 -4.91 7.93 6.47
CA ARG A 406 -4.15 6.83 5.85
C ARG A 406 -3.64 5.79 6.85
N TYR A 407 -3.29 6.22 8.06
CA TYR A 407 -2.84 5.31 9.12
C TYR A 407 -3.96 4.50 9.77
N LEU A 408 -5.22 4.88 9.55
CA LEU A 408 -6.40 4.16 10.01
C LEU A 408 -6.95 3.18 8.97
N LEU A 409 -6.35 3.07 7.78
CA LEU A 409 -6.81 2.15 6.72
C LEU A 409 -6.94 0.71 7.21
N PHE A 410 -6.10 0.29 8.16
CA PHE A 410 -6.15 -1.06 8.73
C PHE A 410 -7.45 -1.35 9.49
N LEU A 411 -8.17 -0.32 9.96
CA LEU A 411 -9.51 -0.47 10.54
C LEU A 411 -10.53 -0.99 9.51
N MET A 412 -10.24 -0.89 8.21
CA MET A 412 -11.10 -1.48 7.18
C MET A 412 -11.10 -3.01 7.19
N ALA A 413 -10.27 -3.68 7.99
CA ALA A 413 -10.40 -5.11 8.22
C ALA A 413 -11.53 -5.43 9.22
N PRO A 414 -11.61 -4.85 10.45
CA PRO A 414 -12.67 -5.15 11.41
C PRO A 414 -13.95 -4.32 11.20
N VAL A 415 -13.87 -3.07 10.76
CA VAL A 415 -15.02 -2.14 10.71
C VAL A 415 -16.17 -2.63 9.82
N PRO A 416 -15.96 -3.13 8.60
CA PRO A 416 -17.04 -3.71 7.80
C PRO A 416 -17.75 -4.87 8.49
N ILE A 417 -17.00 -5.69 9.26
CA ILE A 417 -17.53 -6.83 10.01
C ILE A 417 -18.37 -6.34 11.20
N LEU A 418 -17.90 -5.32 11.90
CA LEU A 418 -18.61 -4.69 13.03
C LEU A 418 -19.90 -4.00 12.55
N ILE A 419 -19.85 -3.28 11.42
CA ILE A 419 -21.03 -2.68 10.80
C ILE A 419 -22.04 -3.77 10.38
N ALA A 420 -21.60 -4.85 9.77
CA ALA A 420 -22.45 -5.97 9.39
C ALA A 420 -23.12 -6.62 10.61
N GLU A 421 -22.42 -6.72 11.74
CA GLU A 421 -22.99 -7.22 13.02
C GLU A 421 -24.00 -6.25 13.60
N ALA A 422 -23.74 -4.94 13.53
CA ALA A 422 -24.65 -3.92 14.06
C ALA A 422 -25.96 -3.85 13.25
N LEU A 423 -25.86 -3.92 11.93
CA LEU A 423 -26.95 -3.66 10.99
C LEU A 423 -27.69 -4.94 10.58
N THR A 424 -28.10 -5.73 11.57
CA THR A 424 -28.94 -6.92 11.38
C THR A 424 -30.43 -6.55 11.26
N GLY A 425 -31.26 -7.47 10.73
CA GLY A 425 -32.69 -7.21 10.53
C GLY A 425 -33.00 -6.39 9.28
N ARG A 426 -34.29 -6.09 9.04
CA ARG A 426 -34.74 -5.42 7.81
C ARG A 426 -34.22 -3.99 7.69
N ILE A 427 -34.43 -3.18 8.74
CA ILE A 427 -33.99 -1.77 8.76
C ILE A 427 -32.45 -1.71 8.65
N GLY A 428 -31.73 -2.50 9.43
CA GLY A 428 -30.28 -2.54 9.38
C GLY A 428 -29.75 -2.88 7.99
N ARG A 429 -30.36 -3.82 7.28
CA ARG A 429 -29.98 -4.15 5.88
C ARG A 429 -30.22 -2.98 4.93
N VAL A 430 -31.32 -2.23 5.10
CA VAL A 430 -31.55 -1.03 4.28
C VAL A 430 -30.47 0.01 4.56
N VAL A 431 -30.15 0.29 5.82
CA VAL A 431 -29.06 1.21 6.20
C VAL A 431 -27.73 0.75 5.59
N LEU A 432 -27.40 -0.54 5.68
CA LEU A 432 -26.18 -1.08 5.08
C LEU A 432 -26.11 -0.88 3.57
N VAL A 433 -27.23 -1.13 2.87
CA VAL A 433 -27.32 -0.91 1.40
C VAL A 433 -27.13 0.58 1.08
N VAL A 434 -27.72 1.49 1.87
CA VAL A 434 -27.54 2.93 1.70
C VAL A 434 -26.08 3.33 1.91
N LEU A 435 -25.40 2.81 2.96
CA LEU A 435 -23.99 3.09 3.19
C LEU A 435 -23.10 2.59 2.05
N ILE A 436 -23.34 1.38 1.55
CA ILE A 436 -22.62 0.81 0.39
C ILE A 436 -22.86 1.67 -0.85
N ALA A 437 -24.12 2.01 -1.14
CA ALA A 437 -24.47 2.83 -2.29
C ALA A 437 -23.83 4.23 -2.22
N THR A 438 -23.85 4.86 -1.05
CA THR A 438 -23.20 6.16 -0.83
C THR A 438 -21.69 6.09 -1.09
N GLY A 439 -21.00 5.08 -0.54
CA GLY A 439 -19.57 4.86 -0.78
C GLY A 439 -19.26 4.63 -2.28
N ALA A 440 -20.06 3.79 -2.94
CA ALA A 440 -19.92 3.52 -4.37
C ALA A 440 -20.13 4.79 -5.22
N LEU A 441 -21.19 5.56 -4.96
CA LEU A 441 -21.51 6.79 -5.71
C LEU A 441 -20.42 7.86 -5.50
N ALA A 442 -19.95 8.07 -4.27
CA ALA A 442 -18.84 8.99 -4.00
C ALA A 442 -17.56 8.57 -4.73
N SER A 443 -17.24 7.27 -4.73
CA SER A 443 -16.09 6.72 -5.46
C SER A 443 -16.22 6.91 -6.98
N LEU A 444 -17.41 6.72 -7.54
CA LEU A 444 -17.68 6.95 -8.98
C LEU A 444 -17.58 8.45 -9.35
N ALA A 445 -18.05 9.34 -8.47
CA ALA A 445 -17.92 10.78 -8.66
C ALA A 445 -16.44 11.21 -8.68
N GLN A 446 -15.62 10.70 -7.74
CA GLN A 446 -14.16 10.93 -7.75
C GLN A 446 -13.50 10.35 -9.00
N ALA A 447 -13.97 9.20 -9.50
CA ALA A 447 -13.43 8.58 -10.72
C ALA A 447 -13.63 9.46 -11.95
N GLY A 448 -14.73 10.24 -12.01
CA GLY A 448 -14.94 11.25 -13.05
C GLY A 448 -13.84 12.31 -13.06
N GLY A 449 -13.53 12.88 -11.89
CA GLY A 449 -12.42 13.82 -11.71
C GLY A 449 -11.05 13.19 -12.00
N ALA A 450 -10.84 11.93 -11.57
CA ALA A 450 -9.61 11.22 -11.84
C ALA A 450 -9.38 10.95 -13.33
N ARG A 451 -10.44 10.67 -14.11
CA ARG A 451 -10.33 10.55 -15.58
C ARG A 451 -9.86 11.84 -16.23
N GLU A 452 -10.42 12.97 -15.81
CA GLU A 452 -10.00 14.27 -16.31
C GLU A 452 -8.57 14.58 -15.87
N GLY A 453 -8.21 14.31 -14.62
CA GLY A 453 -6.84 14.43 -14.12
C GLY A 453 -5.84 13.54 -14.87
N ASP A 454 -6.21 12.29 -15.22
CA ASP A 454 -5.37 11.40 -16.03
C ASP A 454 -5.09 11.99 -17.41
N ARG A 455 -6.13 12.54 -18.08
CA ARG A 455 -5.97 13.22 -19.36
C ARG A 455 -5.02 14.40 -19.23
N GLN A 456 -5.26 15.27 -18.26
CA GLN A 456 -4.40 16.44 -18.00
C GLN A 456 -2.94 16.07 -17.78
N TRP A 457 -2.67 14.99 -17.02
CA TRP A 457 -1.29 14.53 -16.82
C TRP A 457 -0.65 14.01 -18.10
N ARG A 458 -1.39 13.26 -18.92
CA ARG A 458 -0.89 12.75 -20.20
C ARG A 458 -0.66 13.87 -21.20
N ASP A 459 -1.58 14.83 -21.29
CA ASP A 459 -1.46 16.00 -22.16
C ASP A 459 -0.27 16.88 -21.73
N PHE A 460 -0.05 17.03 -20.42
CA PHE A 460 1.10 17.74 -19.90
C PHE A 460 2.43 17.06 -20.26
N VAL A 461 2.55 15.76 -20.01
CA VAL A 461 3.76 15.02 -20.37
C VAL A 461 3.96 14.99 -21.89
N GLY A 462 2.89 14.78 -22.66
CA GLY A 462 2.91 14.87 -24.12
C GLY A 462 3.31 16.25 -24.63
N GLY A 463 2.87 17.33 -23.97
CA GLY A 463 3.28 18.71 -24.26
C GLY A 463 4.78 18.93 -24.05
N LEU A 464 5.34 18.43 -22.95
CA LEU A 464 6.80 18.50 -22.74
C LEU A 464 7.58 17.75 -23.85
N GLN A 465 7.08 16.59 -24.25
CA GLN A 465 7.70 15.79 -25.32
C GLN A 465 7.59 16.49 -26.68
N ALA A 466 6.43 17.07 -27.01
CA ALA A 466 6.18 17.82 -28.24
C ALA A 466 7.07 19.08 -28.34
N GLU A 467 7.30 19.75 -27.21
CA GLU A 467 8.25 20.87 -27.11
C GLU A 467 9.73 20.40 -27.12
N GLY A 468 10.02 19.12 -27.28
CA GLY A 468 11.37 18.57 -27.33
C GLY A 468 12.12 18.59 -26.00
N VAL A 469 11.43 18.77 -24.86
CA VAL A 469 12.05 18.81 -23.53
C VAL A 469 12.49 17.39 -23.16
N ARG A 470 13.80 17.20 -23.00
CA ARG A 470 14.39 15.94 -22.52
C ARG A 470 14.90 16.04 -21.08
N ALA A 471 15.30 17.23 -20.65
CA ALA A 471 15.81 17.49 -19.32
C ALA A 471 15.12 18.72 -18.71
N CYS A 472 14.71 18.66 -17.45
CA CYS A 472 14.10 19.80 -16.77
C CYS A 472 14.45 19.88 -15.28
N TYR A 473 14.38 21.09 -14.75
CA TYR A 473 14.35 21.35 -13.31
C TYR A 473 12.93 21.74 -12.90
N THR A 474 12.44 21.17 -11.82
CA THR A 474 11.12 21.46 -11.27
C THR A 474 11.06 21.18 -9.77
N ASP A 475 9.88 21.13 -9.16
CA ASP A 475 9.73 20.68 -7.77
C ASP A 475 9.68 19.16 -7.64
N PHE A 476 9.74 18.67 -6.42
CA PHE A 476 9.72 17.23 -6.11
C PHE A 476 8.47 16.53 -6.63
N TYR A 477 7.29 17.09 -6.41
CA TYR A 477 6.02 16.44 -6.77
C TYR A 477 5.88 16.29 -8.29
N LEU A 478 6.29 17.32 -9.02
CA LEU A 478 6.21 17.32 -10.48
C LEU A 478 7.32 16.46 -11.09
N ALA A 479 8.56 16.55 -10.58
CA ALA A 479 9.70 15.78 -11.08
C ALA A 479 9.45 14.27 -11.00
N THR A 480 9.02 13.76 -9.84
CA THR A 480 8.77 12.33 -9.65
C THR A 480 7.66 11.82 -10.56
N LYS A 481 6.56 12.56 -10.69
CA LYS A 481 5.47 12.17 -11.58
C LYS A 481 5.85 12.22 -13.05
N VAL A 482 6.57 13.26 -13.51
CA VAL A 482 7.03 13.35 -14.90
C VAL A 482 8.00 12.21 -15.21
N ASN A 483 8.99 11.96 -14.34
CA ASN A 483 9.95 10.87 -14.53
C ASN A 483 9.26 9.50 -14.67
N PHE A 484 8.23 9.24 -13.86
CA PHE A 484 7.46 8.01 -13.95
C PHE A 484 6.55 7.97 -15.18
N LEU A 485 5.68 8.99 -15.37
CA LEU A 485 4.64 8.98 -16.40
C LEU A 485 5.20 9.09 -17.82
N SER A 486 6.35 9.75 -17.98
CA SER A 486 7.04 9.82 -19.27
C SER A 486 7.74 8.51 -19.67
N GLY A 487 7.80 7.52 -18.77
CA GLY A 487 8.53 6.28 -18.98
C GLY A 487 10.04 6.48 -19.16
N GLY A 488 10.58 7.61 -18.70
CA GLY A 488 11.99 7.99 -18.80
C GLY A 488 12.35 8.80 -20.07
N SER A 489 11.37 9.18 -20.90
CA SER A 489 11.62 10.02 -22.10
C SER A 489 11.87 11.49 -21.75
N VAL A 490 11.36 11.96 -20.61
CA VAL A 490 11.64 13.26 -20.01
C VAL A 490 12.23 13.02 -18.62
N THR A 491 13.38 13.61 -18.35
CA THR A 491 14.07 13.52 -17.06
C THR A 491 14.03 14.86 -16.36
N CYS A 492 13.45 14.91 -15.16
CA CYS A 492 13.38 16.13 -14.35
C CYS A 492 14.07 15.94 -12.99
N SER A 493 14.80 16.95 -12.56
CA SER A 493 15.39 17.05 -11.23
C SER A 493 14.56 17.97 -10.33
N ALA A 494 14.47 17.62 -9.03
CA ALA A 494 13.65 18.28 -8.04
C ALA A 494 14.26 19.59 -7.46
N LYS A 495 15.31 20.12 -8.05
CA LYS A 495 16.08 21.24 -7.49
C LYS A 495 15.35 22.59 -7.37
N LEU A 496 14.18 22.80 -8.03
CA LEU A 496 13.46 24.07 -7.95
C LEU A 496 12.53 24.18 -6.74
N GLY A 497 12.16 23.08 -6.12
CA GLY A 497 11.24 23.05 -5.00
C GLY A 497 11.77 23.71 -3.72
N PRO A 498 10.90 24.00 -2.74
CA PRO A 498 11.32 24.47 -1.42
C PRO A 498 12.11 23.40 -0.66
N THR A 499 11.79 22.15 -0.89
CA THR A 499 12.56 20.98 -0.45
C THR A 499 13.34 20.48 -1.65
N THR A 500 14.65 20.63 -1.63
CA THR A 500 15.55 20.14 -2.70
C THR A 500 15.81 18.64 -2.56
N THR A 501 14.82 17.87 -2.07
CA THR A 501 14.94 16.44 -1.82
C THR A 501 14.96 15.69 -3.15
N GLU A 502 16.07 15.07 -3.47
CA GLU A 502 16.23 14.20 -4.63
C GLU A 502 16.36 12.75 -4.13
N TYR A 503 15.39 11.90 -4.45
CA TYR A 503 15.42 10.49 -4.04
C TYR A 503 16.27 9.64 -4.99
N PHE A 504 16.31 9.99 -6.27
CA PHE A 504 17.12 9.31 -7.29
C PHE A 504 18.14 10.26 -7.87
N PHE A 505 19.32 10.34 -7.28
CA PHE A 505 20.40 11.25 -7.68
C PHE A 505 20.76 11.18 -9.16
N ARG A 506 20.57 10.02 -9.81
CA ARG A 506 20.78 9.88 -11.25
C ARG A 506 19.97 10.86 -12.10
N PHE A 507 18.75 11.24 -11.68
CA PHE A 507 17.95 12.22 -12.43
C PHE A 507 18.57 13.61 -12.33
N ARG A 508 19.03 13.99 -11.14
CA ARG A 508 19.79 15.22 -10.95
C ARG A 508 21.04 15.22 -11.81
N ASP A 509 21.84 14.17 -11.68
CA ASP A 509 23.12 14.06 -12.40
C ASP A 509 22.90 14.08 -13.92
N ALA A 510 21.83 13.44 -14.42
CA ALA A 510 21.48 13.45 -15.84
C ALA A 510 21.05 14.86 -16.31
N VAL A 511 20.24 15.58 -15.53
CA VAL A 511 19.80 16.95 -15.88
C VAL A 511 20.97 17.93 -15.77
N ASP A 512 21.82 17.79 -14.75
CA ASP A 512 23.01 18.62 -14.59
C ASP A 512 24.03 18.39 -15.73
N ALA A 513 24.15 17.17 -16.25
CA ALA A 513 25.02 16.85 -17.38
C ALA A 513 24.41 17.22 -18.76
N ALA A 514 23.08 17.36 -18.86
CA ALA A 514 22.42 17.65 -20.12
C ALA A 514 22.90 19.01 -20.70
N PRO A 515 23.08 19.13 -22.02
CA PRO A 515 23.51 20.38 -22.64
C PRO A 515 22.46 21.49 -22.49
N GLU A 516 21.19 21.12 -22.46
CA GLU A 516 20.05 22.02 -22.29
C GLU A 516 19.14 21.46 -21.20
N ALA A 517 18.58 22.33 -20.37
CA ALA A 517 17.58 21.99 -19.40
C ALA A 517 16.55 23.12 -19.30
N ALA A 518 15.28 22.76 -19.37
CA ALA A 518 14.18 23.69 -19.19
C ALA A 518 13.81 23.84 -17.72
N PHE A 519 13.14 24.94 -17.37
CA PHE A 519 12.49 25.07 -16.08
C PHE A 519 10.99 24.80 -16.23
N VAL A 520 10.45 23.99 -15.35
CA VAL A 520 9.02 23.71 -15.30
C VAL A 520 8.48 24.18 -13.96
N ALA A 521 7.77 25.29 -13.97
CA ALA A 521 7.11 25.84 -12.78
C ALA A 521 5.76 25.18 -12.55
N VAL A 522 5.42 24.89 -11.31
CA VAL A 522 4.18 24.18 -10.93
C VAL A 522 2.90 24.98 -11.19
N ASN A 523 3.01 26.31 -11.23
CA ASN A 523 1.92 27.25 -11.48
C ASN A 523 2.45 28.62 -11.92
N GLN A 524 1.54 29.52 -12.26
CA GLN A 524 1.84 30.88 -12.72
C GLN A 524 2.70 31.67 -11.72
N ALA A 525 2.34 31.65 -10.44
CA ALA A 525 3.08 32.40 -9.41
C ALA A 525 4.52 31.90 -9.25
N ALA A 526 4.75 30.58 -9.38
CA ALA A 526 6.11 30.03 -9.40
C ALA A 526 6.87 30.42 -10.66
N ALA A 527 6.20 30.45 -11.82
CA ALA A 527 6.78 30.88 -13.07
C ALA A 527 7.25 32.35 -13.01
N GLU A 528 6.39 33.28 -12.59
CA GLU A 528 6.72 34.69 -12.43
C GLU A 528 7.91 34.91 -11.48
N LYS A 529 8.04 34.10 -10.44
CA LYS A 529 9.20 34.17 -9.54
C LYS A 529 10.49 33.74 -10.22
N LEU A 530 10.44 32.71 -11.07
CA LEU A 530 11.59 32.28 -11.88
C LEU A 530 11.93 33.30 -12.95
N GLU A 531 10.93 33.82 -13.65
CA GLU A 531 11.08 34.85 -14.69
C GLU A 531 11.83 36.08 -14.15
N ARG A 532 11.39 36.65 -13.03
CA ARG A 532 12.08 37.80 -12.38
C ARG A 532 13.53 37.49 -12.02
N ARG A 533 13.90 36.24 -11.76
CA ARG A 533 15.28 35.84 -11.47
C ARG A 533 16.10 35.69 -12.75
N LEU A 534 15.52 35.10 -13.80
CA LEU A 534 16.15 34.97 -15.11
C LEU A 534 16.43 36.33 -15.72
N GLU A 535 15.50 37.27 -15.61
CA GLU A 535 15.67 38.67 -16.05
C GLU A 535 16.85 39.35 -15.35
N ARG A 536 17.00 39.18 -14.04
CA ARG A 536 18.14 39.71 -13.28
C ARG A 536 19.48 39.11 -13.71
N LEU A 537 19.49 37.90 -14.20
CA LEU A 537 20.67 37.21 -14.74
C LEU A 537 20.89 37.53 -16.24
N GLY A 538 20.02 38.33 -16.87
CA GLY A 538 20.08 38.62 -18.29
C GLY A 538 19.84 37.42 -19.19
N VAL A 539 19.15 36.39 -18.68
CA VAL A 539 18.85 35.16 -19.42
C VAL A 539 17.52 35.32 -20.15
N ARG A 540 17.55 35.22 -21.47
CA ARG A 540 16.33 35.22 -22.28
C ARG A 540 15.67 33.84 -22.16
N TYR A 541 14.35 33.82 -22.20
CA TYR A 541 13.55 32.56 -22.13
C TYR A 541 12.33 32.67 -23.04
N GLU A 542 11.86 31.52 -23.48
CA GLU A 542 10.57 31.34 -24.15
C GLU A 542 9.59 30.67 -23.17
N ARG A 543 8.43 31.30 -22.97
CA ARG A 543 7.38 30.81 -22.06
C ARG A 543 6.34 30.05 -22.84
N ARG A 544 5.94 28.85 -22.32
CA ARG A 544 4.82 28.04 -22.79
C ARG A 544 3.96 27.63 -21.61
N ASP A 545 2.69 27.95 -21.66
CA ASP A 545 1.72 27.51 -20.65
C ASP A 545 1.22 26.11 -21.01
N LEU A 546 1.59 25.13 -20.19
CA LEU A 546 1.17 23.74 -20.34
C LEU A 546 0.08 23.42 -19.30
N MET A 547 -1.13 23.93 -19.50
CA MET A 547 -2.23 23.93 -18.54
C MET A 547 -1.88 24.70 -17.24
N LYS A 548 -1.73 24.05 -16.08
CA LYS A 548 -1.30 24.68 -14.82
C LYS A 548 0.20 24.89 -14.73
N PRO A 549 1.06 23.89 -15.10
CA PRO A 549 2.50 24.11 -15.14
C PRO A 549 2.91 25.02 -16.29
N VAL A 550 3.98 25.77 -16.06
CA VAL A 550 4.56 26.69 -17.04
C VAL A 550 5.96 26.23 -17.41
N LEU A 551 6.20 26.02 -18.69
CA LEU A 551 7.50 25.70 -19.26
C LEU A 551 8.27 27.00 -19.58
N LEU A 552 9.51 27.10 -19.13
CA LEU A 552 10.45 28.17 -19.49
C LEU A 552 11.67 27.52 -20.20
N ARG A 553 11.76 27.72 -21.51
CA ARG A 553 12.92 27.31 -22.31
C ARG A 553 13.94 28.41 -22.28
N LEU A 554 15.16 28.11 -21.87
CA LEU A 554 16.20 29.09 -21.65
C LEU A 554 17.10 29.24 -22.88
N SER A 555 17.54 30.46 -23.17
CA SER A 555 18.50 30.74 -24.26
C SER A 555 19.90 30.18 -23.97
N ARG A 556 20.22 29.91 -22.73
CA ARG A 556 21.41 29.19 -22.27
C ARG A 556 21.04 28.32 -21.08
N LYS A 557 21.80 27.30 -20.84
CA LYS A 557 21.63 26.49 -19.62
C LYS A 557 21.94 27.34 -18.38
N VAL A 558 21.06 27.27 -17.39
CA VAL A 558 21.20 27.87 -16.06
C VAL A 558 20.93 26.78 -15.04
N GLY A 559 21.82 26.59 -14.08
CA GLY A 559 21.59 25.70 -12.96
C GLY A 559 20.74 26.38 -11.88
N PRO A 560 19.97 25.61 -11.09
CA PRO A 560 19.25 26.17 -9.94
C PRO A 560 20.17 26.89 -8.94
N GLU A 561 21.44 26.49 -8.83
CA GLU A 561 22.46 27.11 -7.99
C GLU A 561 22.74 28.55 -8.40
N GLU A 562 22.74 28.83 -9.69
CA GLU A 562 22.93 30.19 -10.24
C GLU A 562 21.71 31.07 -9.93
N LEU A 563 20.49 30.51 -9.94
CA LEU A 563 19.26 31.23 -9.59
C LEU A 563 19.04 31.41 -8.09
N PHE A 564 19.57 30.52 -7.29
CA PHE A 564 19.35 30.45 -5.85
C PHE A 564 20.69 30.27 -5.10
N PRO A 565 21.62 31.24 -5.18
CA PRO A 565 22.96 31.10 -4.61
C PRO A 565 22.95 30.90 -3.08
N ASP A 566 21.89 31.36 -2.41
CA ASP A 566 21.72 31.23 -0.96
C ASP A 566 21.15 29.88 -0.53
N ARG A 567 20.86 28.98 -1.48
CA ARG A 567 20.34 27.63 -1.16
C ARG A 567 21.45 26.61 -1.10
N THR A 568 21.42 25.80 -0.04
CA THR A 568 22.19 24.55 0.01
C THR A 568 21.43 23.47 -0.76
N PHE A 569 22.04 22.93 -1.78
CA PHE A 569 21.57 21.75 -2.48
C PHE A 569 22.23 20.53 -1.86
N PRO A 570 21.47 19.48 -1.49
CA PRO A 570 22.08 18.32 -0.83
C PRO A 570 23.16 17.73 -1.72
N LEU A 571 24.35 17.62 -1.16
CA LEU A 571 25.41 16.78 -1.67
C LEU A 571 24.95 15.31 -1.51
N ARG A 572 25.51 14.39 -2.29
CA ARG A 572 25.22 12.96 -2.21
C ARG A 572 25.26 12.42 -0.80
#